data_420b3d944907d4075b571a054ba7a894
#
_entry.id   420b3d944907d4075b571a054ba7a894
#
_cell.length_a   1.000
_cell.length_b   1.000
_cell.length_c   1.000
_cell.angle_alpha   90.00
_cell.angle_beta   90.00
_cell.angle_gamma   90.00
#
_symmetry.space_group_name_H-M   'P 1'
#
loop_
_entity.id
_entity.type
_entity.pdbx_description
1 polymer ?
#
loop_
_entity_poly.entity_id
_entity_poly.type
_entity_poly.pdbx_seq_one_letter_code
_entity_poly.pdbx_strand_id
1 'polypeptide(L)'
;MAHWNARHGQISAVDISMAMLSIAVLLLFAPAQSQAQTLTALHNFTEGNDGGGPIAGVTLDQQGRIYGTTDEGGSSRLGVVYRLVRSGEGWTLTTLHTFQGAPNDGNDSIARVVFGPDGTLYGTTYLGGTFDAGIVFNLRPPATVCKTVLCPWTETVLHSFSGDGPDGGYPSYGDLNFDASGNIYGTASGGGAFGQGVVFKLTRSGSEWTESVLWNFTRGDDGENPQSGVIFDSAGNLYGTATSTVYELSPSPAGWTETTLYTVTDQDNGEATGGLVMDANGNLFGLTGDQGPGEAYELSFAGGQWNFTRLQTFTGQYPGPRGAPTLDAQGNLYGSLPTYGEDGEIFKLMPSGGGWTYTHFFDFDNSNGANPLGAVLFDGNGNMYGTAYAGGTHFSGTVWEITP
;
A
#
# COMPACT_ATOMS: atom_id res chain seq x y z
N MET A 1 32.12 80.56 32.24
CA MET A 1 32.57 79.87 30.99
C MET A 1 32.79 78.42 31.34
N ALA A 2 31.82 77.59 30.95
CA ALA A 2 31.88 76.15 31.24
C ALA A 2 32.17 75.41 29.91
N HIS A 3 33.31 74.67 29.87
CA HIS A 3 33.70 73.85 28.73
C HIS A 3 32.94 72.50 28.79
N TRP A 4 32.21 72.20 27.75
CA TRP A 4 31.53 70.97 27.52
C TRP A 4 32.43 70.03 26.69
N ASN A 5 32.95 68.95 27.28
CA ASN A 5 33.70 67.94 26.55
C ASN A 5 32.75 66.79 26.14
N ALA A 6 32.45 66.71 24.83
CA ALA A 6 31.78 65.59 24.21
C ALA A 6 32.83 64.47 23.99
N ARG A 7 32.66 63.35 24.69
CA ARG A 7 33.36 62.07 24.36
C ARG A 7 32.56 61.32 23.29
N HIS A 8 33.13 61.27 22.09
CA HIS A 8 32.66 60.35 21.07
C HIS A 8 33.22 58.96 21.37
N GLY A 9 32.34 58.00 21.79
CA GLY A 9 32.67 56.60 21.85
C GLY A 9 32.76 56.03 20.43
N GLN A 10 33.97 55.63 20.01
CA GLN A 10 34.16 54.88 18.79
C GLN A 10 33.67 53.43 19.03
N ILE A 11 32.55 53.01 18.38
CA ILE A 11 32.14 51.62 18.30
C ILE A 11 33.14 50.93 17.36
N SER A 12 33.84 49.91 17.85
CA SER A 12 34.84 49.21 17.05
C SER A 12 34.18 48.30 16.00
N ALA A 13 34.83 48.13 14.85
CA ALA A 13 34.33 47.28 13.77
C ALA A 13 34.19 45.81 14.22
N VAL A 14 34.81 45.41 15.33
CA VAL A 14 34.70 44.06 15.93
C VAL A 14 33.35 43.84 16.60
N ASP A 15 32.76 44.86 17.23
CA ASP A 15 31.48 44.76 17.93
C ASP A 15 30.32 44.62 16.92
N ILE A 16 30.44 45.22 15.76
CA ILE A 16 29.45 45.10 14.66
C ILE A 16 29.53 43.71 14.03
N SER A 17 30.74 43.14 13.88
CA SER A 17 30.93 41.80 13.32
C SER A 17 30.38 40.70 14.23
N MET A 18 30.53 40.83 15.57
CA MET A 18 29.97 39.88 16.51
C MET A 18 28.42 39.95 16.57
N ALA A 19 27.85 41.14 16.50
CA ALA A 19 26.40 41.32 16.47
C ALA A 19 25.76 40.72 15.17
N MET A 20 26.42 40.93 14.01
CA MET A 20 25.97 40.34 12.74
C MET A 20 26.12 38.80 12.73
N LEU A 21 27.17 38.23 13.32
CA LEU A 21 27.36 36.79 13.41
C LEU A 21 26.33 36.13 14.34
N SER A 22 25.96 36.81 15.45
CA SER A 22 24.92 36.32 16.36
C SER A 22 23.52 36.33 15.71
N ILE A 23 23.21 37.30 14.87
CA ILE A 23 21.93 37.36 14.13
C ILE A 23 21.90 36.29 13.00
N ALA A 24 23.04 36.06 12.32
CA ALA A 24 23.12 35.01 11.29
C ALA A 24 22.98 33.59 11.88
N VAL A 25 23.54 33.34 13.08
CA VAL A 25 23.39 32.04 13.77
C VAL A 25 21.97 31.85 14.31
N LEU A 26 21.26 32.89 14.74
CA LEU A 26 19.86 32.81 15.20
C LEU A 26 18.89 32.55 14.04
N LEU A 27 19.22 32.99 12.81
CA LEU A 27 18.39 32.71 11.62
C LEU A 27 18.55 31.26 11.09
N LEU A 28 19.64 30.58 11.44
CA LEU A 28 19.87 29.17 11.07
C LEU A 28 19.15 28.17 11.98
N PHE A 29 18.61 28.61 13.11
CA PHE A 29 17.80 27.83 14.04
C PHE A 29 16.34 28.30 14.13
N ALA A 30 15.81 28.92 13.08
CA ALA A 30 14.36 29.05 12.97
C ALA A 30 13.80 27.61 12.92
N PRO A 31 12.96 27.18 13.90
CA PRO A 31 12.32 25.89 13.79
C PRO A 31 11.55 25.90 12.46
N ALA A 32 11.77 24.88 11.63
CA ALA A 32 10.92 24.66 10.48
C ALA A 32 9.51 24.70 11.03
N GLN A 33 8.70 25.65 10.56
CA GLN A 33 7.29 25.68 10.94
C GLN A 33 6.73 24.36 10.42
N SER A 34 6.33 23.49 11.34
CA SER A 34 5.50 22.34 11.04
C SER A 34 4.26 22.91 10.34
N GLN A 35 4.18 22.80 9.02
CA GLN A 35 2.93 23.05 8.33
C GLN A 35 1.95 22.05 8.89
N ALA A 36 0.80 22.52 9.35
CA ALA A 36 -0.26 21.65 9.81
C ALA A 36 -0.73 20.83 8.59
N GLN A 37 -0.56 19.53 8.66
CA GLN A 37 -1.04 18.63 7.64
C GLN A 37 -2.56 18.75 7.55
N THR A 38 -3.06 18.82 6.33
CA THR A 38 -4.50 18.92 6.08
C THR A 38 -4.97 17.69 5.35
N LEU A 39 -5.88 16.93 5.99
CA LEU A 39 -6.59 15.87 5.30
C LEU A 39 -7.81 16.45 4.59
N THR A 40 -7.98 16.07 3.35
CA THR A 40 -9.17 16.35 2.53
C THR A 40 -9.79 15.03 2.10
N ALA A 41 -11.05 14.78 2.45
CA ALA A 41 -11.81 13.68 1.88
C ALA A 41 -12.14 14.03 0.42
N LEU A 42 -11.56 13.29 -0.52
CA LEU A 42 -11.75 13.50 -1.95
C LEU A 42 -13.09 12.91 -2.43
N HIS A 43 -13.51 11.81 -1.79
CA HIS A 43 -14.79 11.17 -2.02
C HIS A 43 -15.26 10.46 -0.75
N ASN A 44 -16.58 10.54 -0.48
CA ASN A 44 -17.27 9.79 0.55
C ASN A 44 -18.18 8.78 -0.14
N PHE A 45 -17.91 7.49 0.03
CA PHE A 45 -18.70 6.43 -0.56
C PHE A 45 -20.10 6.36 0.04
N THR A 46 -21.08 5.93 -0.77
CA THR A 46 -22.49 5.88 -0.36
C THR A 46 -23.03 4.47 -0.22
N GLU A 47 -22.21 3.43 -0.47
CA GLU A 47 -22.61 2.03 -0.63
C GLU A 47 -23.61 1.81 -1.80
N GLY A 48 -23.79 2.86 -2.59
CA GLY A 48 -24.60 2.87 -3.81
C GLY A 48 -23.81 2.42 -5.03
N ASN A 49 -24.09 3.03 -6.18
CA ASN A 49 -23.40 2.72 -7.44
C ASN A 49 -21.92 3.14 -7.47
N ASP A 50 -21.49 3.94 -6.53
CA ASP A 50 -20.11 4.42 -6.36
C ASP A 50 -19.23 3.47 -5.54
N GLY A 51 -19.82 2.44 -4.92
CA GLY A 51 -19.15 1.48 -4.05
C GLY A 51 -19.24 1.83 -2.57
N GLY A 52 -18.55 1.04 -1.75
CA GLY A 52 -18.41 1.19 -0.30
C GLY A 52 -17.30 0.28 0.21
N GLY A 53 -16.77 0.56 1.41
CA GLY A 53 -15.73 -0.26 2.02
C GLY A 53 -14.43 -0.34 1.19
N PRO A 54 -13.74 0.76 0.88
CA PRO A 54 -12.47 0.70 0.16
C PRO A 54 -11.37 0.17 1.09
N ILE A 55 -11.04 -1.12 0.98
CA ILE A 55 -10.02 -1.79 1.80
C ILE A 55 -8.61 -1.50 1.29
N ALA A 56 -8.42 -1.64 -0.03
CA ALA A 56 -7.13 -1.44 -0.66
C ALA A 56 -6.76 0.05 -0.75
N GLY A 57 -5.48 0.34 -0.80
CA GLY A 57 -4.99 1.67 -1.15
C GLY A 57 -5.36 2.08 -2.58
N VAL A 58 -4.88 3.23 -3.01
CA VAL A 58 -5.16 3.79 -4.33
C VAL A 58 -3.96 3.69 -5.28
N THR A 59 -4.22 3.82 -6.58
CA THR A 59 -3.21 3.91 -7.64
C THR A 59 -3.37 5.24 -8.36
N LEU A 60 -2.24 5.92 -8.59
CA LEU A 60 -2.18 7.19 -9.33
C LEU A 60 -1.65 6.97 -10.74
N ASP A 61 -2.22 7.66 -11.72
CA ASP A 61 -1.59 7.78 -13.02
C ASP A 61 -0.76 9.07 -13.16
N GLN A 62 -0.07 9.21 -14.28
CA GLN A 62 0.79 10.38 -14.57
C GLN A 62 0.02 11.71 -14.64
N GLN A 63 -1.30 11.69 -14.77
CA GLN A 63 -2.16 12.86 -14.77
C GLN A 63 -2.75 13.17 -13.39
N GLY A 64 -2.37 12.41 -12.36
CA GLY A 64 -2.88 12.55 -11.00
C GLY A 64 -4.33 12.07 -10.83
N ARG A 65 -4.82 11.21 -11.74
CA ARG A 65 -6.10 10.54 -11.56
C ARG A 65 -5.91 9.37 -10.61
N ILE A 66 -6.88 9.18 -9.73
CA ILE A 66 -6.85 8.16 -8.68
C ILE A 66 -7.73 6.98 -9.12
N TYR A 67 -7.22 5.77 -8.93
CA TYR A 67 -7.95 4.53 -9.20
C TYR A 67 -7.95 3.65 -7.94
N GLY A 68 -9.05 2.95 -7.71
CA GLY A 68 -9.16 2.04 -6.58
C GLY A 68 -10.31 1.07 -6.75
N THR A 69 -10.48 0.25 -5.73
CA THR A 69 -11.51 -0.77 -5.62
C THR A 69 -12.31 -0.59 -4.34
N THR A 70 -13.52 -1.11 -4.34
CA THR A 70 -14.33 -1.29 -3.14
C THR A 70 -14.77 -2.75 -3.06
N ASP A 71 -14.91 -3.29 -1.86
CA ASP A 71 -15.41 -4.65 -1.63
C ASP A 71 -16.93 -4.70 -1.62
N GLU A 72 -17.58 -3.58 -1.34
CA GLU A 72 -19.04 -3.46 -1.24
C GLU A 72 -19.60 -2.44 -2.24
N GLY A 73 -20.95 -2.39 -2.33
CA GLY A 73 -21.65 -1.44 -3.20
C GLY A 73 -21.62 -1.82 -4.67
N GLY A 74 -21.97 -0.87 -5.54
CA GLY A 74 -22.29 -1.16 -6.93
C GLY A 74 -23.69 -1.73 -7.09
N SER A 75 -24.17 -1.91 -8.34
CA SER A 75 -25.51 -2.41 -8.61
C SER A 75 -25.77 -3.82 -8.09
N SER A 76 -24.73 -4.62 -7.95
CA SER A 76 -24.79 -6.00 -7.46
C SER A 76 -24.37 -6.15 -6.00
N ARG A 77 -23.88 -5.07 -5.37
CA ARG A 77 -23.31 -5.03 -4.02
C ARG A 77 -22.08 -5.93 -3.83
N LEU A 78 -21.32 -6.15 -4.88
CA LEU A 78 -20.13 -7.00 -4.92
C LEU A 78 -18.86 -6.19 -5.20
N GLY A 79 -18.93 -4.86 -4.96
CA GLY A 79 -17.83 -3.94 -5.17
C GLY A 79 -17.73 -3.36 -6.57
N VAL A 80 -16.87 -2.39 -6.71
CA VAL A 80 -16.61 -1.68 -7.97
C VAL A 80 -15.11 -1.40 -8.15
N VAL A 81 -14.71 -1.16 -9.40
CA VAL A 81 -13.49 -0.43 -9.73
C VAL A 81 -13.88 1.00 -10.08
N TYR A 82 -13.25 1.97 -9.43
CA TYR A 82 -13.56 3.40 -9.63
C TYR A 82 -12.36 4.20 -10.10
N ARG A 83 -12.64 5.39 -10.61
CA ARG A 83 -11.67 6.43 -10.93
C ARG A 83 -12.14 7.77 -10.39
N LEU A 84 -11.25 8.50 -9.72
CA LEU A 84 -11.43 9.89 -9.34
C LEU A 84 -10.62 10.79 -10.26
N VAL A 85 -11.26 11.85 -10.75
CA VAL A 85 -10.64 12.88 -11.61
C VAL A 85 -10.90 14.24 -10.98
N ARG A 86 -9.86 15.07 -10.89
CA ARG A 86 -10.00 16.45 -10.41
C ARG A 86 -10.87 17.25 -11.38
N SER A 87 -11.89 17.91 -10.86
CA SER A 87 -12.85 18.71 -11.63
C SER A 87 -13.12 20.04 -10.91
N GLY A 88 -12.55 21.11 -11.42
CA GLY A 88 -12.57 22.41 -10.73
C GLY A 88 -11.85 22.34 -9.38
N GLU A 89 -12.54 22.73 -8.31
CA GLU A 89 -12.01 22.67 -6.94
C GLU A 89 -12.28 21.32 -6.23
N GLY A 90 -12.99 20.38 -6.88
CA GLY A 90 -13.37 19.11 -6.30
C GLY A 90 -12.91 17.92 -7.13
N TRP A 91 -13.46 16.74 -6.78
CA TRP A 91 -13.20 15.49 -7.45
C TRP A 91 -14.50 14.86 -7.94
N THR A 92 -14.42 14.16 -9.07
CA THR A 92 -15.56 13.44 -9.65
C THR A 92 -15.21 11.96 -9.74
N LEU A 93 -16.01 11.12 -9.08
CA LEU A 93 -15.91 9.68 -9.20
C LEU A 93 -16.62 9.19 -10.46
N THR A 94 -16.01 8.23 -11.12
CA THR A 94 -16.61 7.43 -12.20
C THR A 94 -16.39 5.96 -11.88
N THR A 95 -17.47 5.17 -11.80
CA THR A 95 -17.40 3.72 -11.74
C THR A 95 -16.97 3.19 -13.11
N LEU A 96 -15.86 2.47 -13.14
CA LEU A 96 -15.28 1.89 -14.36
C LEU A 96 -15.85 0.50 -14.62
N HIS A 97 -16.03 -0.30 -13.55
CA HIS A 97 -16.60 -1.64 -13.57
C HIS A 97 -17.39 -1.88 -12.29
N THR A 98 -18.46 -2.64 -12.38
CA THR A 98 -19.25 -3.12 -11.23
C THR A 98 -19.25 -4.63 -11.28
N PHE A 99 -18.68 -5.26 -10.28
CA PHE A 99 -18.58 -6.70 -10.20
C PHE A 99 -19.95 -7.37 -10.12
N GLN A 100 -20.09 -8.50 -10.83
CA GLN A 100 -21.33 -9.26 -10.93
C GLN A 100 -21.25 -10.64 -10.24
N GLY A 101 -20.04 -11.03 -9.82
CA GLY A 101 -19.78 -12.30 -9.13
C GLY A 101 -19.76 -13.52 -10.04
N ALA A 102 -19.70 -14.67 -9.39
CA ALA A 102 -19.67 -15.96 -10.07
C ALA A 102 -20.86 -16.16 -11.02
N PRO A 103 -20.69 -16.92 -12.12
CA PRO A 103 -19.47 -17.64 -12.52
C PRO A 103 -18.53 -16.86 -13.45
N ASN A 104 -18.90 -15.65 -13.90
CA ASN A 104 -18.23 -15.01 -15.03
C ASN A 104 -17.48 -13.73 -14.66
N ASP A 105 -17.58 -13.25 -13.45
CA ASP A 105 -17.01 -12.00 -12.98
C ASP A 105 -16.53 -12.14 -11.53
N GLY A 106 -15.76 -11.15 -11.05
CA GLY A 106 -15.24 -11.10 -9.70
C GLY A 106 -16.25 -10.66 -8.64
N ASN A 107 -15.82 -10.77 -7.39
CA ASN A 107 -16.51 -10.31 -6.19
C ASN A 107 -15.46 -10.02 -5.11
N ASP A 108 -15.68 -9.04 -4.24
CA ASP A 108 -14.79 -8.66 -3.14
C ASP A 108 -13.37 -8.32 -3.64
N SER A 109 -13.22 -7.18 -4.32
CA SER A 109 -11.91 -6.71 -4.76
C SER A 109 -11.21 -5.99 -3.61
N ILE A 110 -10.39 -6.71 -2.86
CA ILE A 110 -9.69 -6.26 -1.65
C ILE A 110 -8.20 -5.92 -1.86
N ALA A 111 -7.71 -6.03 -3.11
CA ALA A 111 -6.38 -5.59 -3.53
C ALA A 111 -6.47 -4.36 -4.44
N ARG A 112 -5.38 -3.60 -4.53
CA ARG A 112 -5.30 -2.46 -5.44
C ARG A 112 -5.34 -2.90 -6.89
N VAL A 113 -5.99 -2.11 -7.74
CA VAL A 113 -5.73 -2.18 -9.18
C VAL A 113 -4.39 -1.51 -9.49
N VAL A 114 -3.61 -2.12 -10.36
CA VAL A 114 -2.29 -1.63 -10.78
C VAL A 114 -2.24 -1.43 -12.29
N PHE A 115 -1.41 -0.51 -12.78
CA PHE A 115 -1.18 -0.36 -14.21
C PHE A 115 -0.21 -1.41 -14.71
N GLY A 116 -0.60 -2.15 -15.73
CA GLY A 116 0.31 -2.99 -16.47
C GLY A 116 1.17 -2.21 -17.48
N PRO A 117 2.16 -2.86 -18.11
CA PRO A 117 3.05 -2.23 -19.11
C PRO A 117 2.30 -1.69 -20.33
N ASP A 118 1.10 -2.18 -20.61
CA ASP A 118 0.21 -1.74 -21.68
C ASP A 118 -0.64 -0.50 -21.32
N GLY A 119 -0.48 0.01 -20.10
CA GLY A 119 -1.21 1.17 -19.57
C GLY A 119 -2.68 0.89 -19.23
N THR A 120 -3.08 -0.38 -19.16
CA THR A 120 -4.41 -0.79 -18.70
C THR A 120 -4.36 -1.25 -17.23
N LEU A 121 -5.52 -1.32 -16.56
CA LEU A 121 -5.60 -1.72 -15.16
C LEU A 121 -5.70 -3.24 -15.02
N TYR A 122 -5.04 -3.76 -14.02
CA TYR A 122 -5.10 -5.16 -13.61
C TYR A 122 -5.40 -5.24 -12.11
N GLY A 123 -6.11 -6.28 -11.72
CA GLY A 123 -6.43 -6.51 -10.31
C GLY A 123 -6.86 -7.95 -10.06
N THR A 124 -7.16 -8.21 -8.81
CA THR A 124 -7.70 -9.49 -8.34
C THR A 124 -8.99 -9.26 -7.57
N THR A 125 -9.79 -10.31 -7.48
CA THR A 125 -10.92 -10.38 -6.54
C THR A 125 -10.77 -11.61 -5.66
N TYR A 126 -11.20 -11.50 -4.41
CA TYR A 126 -11.13 -12.59 -3.44
C TYR A 126 -12.07 -13.74 -3.79
N LEU A 127 -13.26 -13.41 -4.26
CA LEU A 127 -14.30 -14.33 -4.69
C LEU A 127 -14.69 -14.10 -6.15
N GLY A 128 -15.66 -14.86 -6.63
CA GLY A 128 -16.14 -14.83 -8.02
C GLY A 128 -15.35 -15.76 -8.93
N GLY A 129 -15.57 -15.61 -10.25
CA GLY A 129 -15.04 -16.54 -11.23
C GLY A 129 -15.82 -17.84 -11.30
N THR A 130 -15.37 -18.78 -12.12
CA THR A 130 -16.05 -20.04 -12.42
C THR A 130 -16.33 -20.91 -11.18
N PHE A 131 -15.45 -20.83 -10.18
CA PHE A 131 -15.49 -21.67 -8.98
C PHE A 131 -15.72 -20.86 -7.69
N ASP A 132 -16.02 -19.56 -7.83
CA ASP A 132 -16.21 -18.63 -6.71
C ASP A 132 -14.99 -18.56 -5.77
N ALA A 133 -13.80 -18.66 -6.34
CA ALA A 133 -12.52 -18.66 -5.63
C ALA A 133 -11.56 -17.53 -6.06
N GLY A 134 -12.12 -16.53 -6.71
CA GLY A 134 -11.40 -15.34 -7.15
C GLY A 134 -10.93 -15.38 -8.60
N ILE A 135 -10.60 -14.20 -9.09
CA ILE A 135 -10.09 -14.02 -10.45
C ILE A 135 -8.87 -13.09 -10.48
N VAL A 136 -8.11 -13.19 -11.57
CA VAL A 136 -7.25 -12.10 -12.06
C VAL A 136 -7.95 -11.47 -13.25
N PHE A 137 -8.12 -10.16 -13.25
CA PHE A 137 -8.79 -9.42 -14.32
C PHE A 137 -7.93 -8.33 -14.93
N ASN A 138 -8.27 -7.95 -16.16
CA ASN A 138 -7.76 -6.78 -16.85
C ASN A 138 -8.92 -5.86 -17.22
N LEU A 139 -8.78 -4.58 -16.96
CA LEU A 139 -9.78 -3.57 -17.23
C LEU A 139 -9.24 -2.54 -18.22
N ARG A 140 -9.87 -2.44 -19.40
CA ARG A 140 -9.43 -1.60 -20.50
C ARG A 140 -10.38 -0.45 -20.76
N PRO A 141 -9.85 0.77 -21.00
CA PRO A 141 -10.69 1.88 -21.42
C PRO A 141 -11.35 1.61 -22.79
N PRO A 142 -12.52 2.21 -23.04
CA PRO A 142 -13.15 2.12 -24.36
C PRO A 142 -12.21 2.58 -25.47
N ALA A 143 -12.22 1.87 -26.61
CA ALA A 143 -11.36 2.17 -27.76
C ALA A 143 -11.68 3.53 -28.43
N THR A 144 -12.83 4.13 -28.14
CA THR A 144 -13.27 5.40 -28.70
C THR A 144 -13.57 6.40 -27.59
N VAL A 145 -13.35 7.68 -27.88
CA VAL A 145 -13.70 8.77 -26.94
C VAL A 145 -15.18 8.68 -26.61
N CYS A 146 -15.46 8.49 -25.35
CA CYS A 146 -16.82 8.46 -24.84
C CYS A 146 -17.53 9.79 -24.99
N LYS A 147 -18.72 9.74 -25.58
CA LYS A 147 -19.61 10.91 -25.75
C LYS A 147 -20.77 10.90 -24.75
N THR A 148 -20.83 9.91 -23.85
CA THR A 148 -21.90 9.74 -22.86
C THR A 148 -21.32 9.69 -21.45
N VAL A 149 -22.15 9.98 -20.45
CA VAL A 149 -21.76 9.94 -19.03
C VAL A 149 -21.42 8.52 -18.56
N LEU A 150 -21.96 7.52 -19.25
CA LEU A 150 -21.71 6.10 -18.95
C LEU A 150 -20.81 5.51 -20.03
N CYS A 151 -19.55 5.29 -19.68
CA CYS A 151 -18.57 4.62 -20.52
C CYS A 151 -17.86 3.55 -19.72
N PRO A 152 -18.48 2.41 -19.54
CA PRO A 152 -17.86 1.31 -18.82
C PRO A 152 -16.61 0.87 -19.54
N TRP A 153 -15.59 0.54 -18.76
CA TRP A 153 -14.40 -0.10 -19.26
C TRP A 153 -14.72 -1.56 -19.57
N THR A 154 -13.94 -2.16 -20.45
CA THR A 154 -14.12 -3.57 -20.77
C THR A 154 -13.29 -4.42 -19.83
N GLU A 155 -13.95 -5.23 -19.04
CA GLU A 155 -13.31 -6.24 -18.19
C GLU A 155 -13.04 -7.50 -19.02
N THR A 156 -11.92 -8.15 -18.70
CA THR A 156 -11.53 -9.46 -19.21
C THR A 156 -10.96 -10.27 -18.06
N VAL A 157 -11.59 -11.39 -17.76
CA VAL A 157 -11.04 -12.38 -16.82
C VAL A 157 -9.82 -13.05 -17.49
N LEU A 158 -8.67 -12.95 -16.86
CA LEU A 158 -7.42 -13.53 -17.34
C LEU A 158 -7.21 -14.93 -16.77
N HIS A 159 -7.62 -15.14 -15.53
CA HIS A 159 -7.59 -16.42 -14.84
C HIS A 159 -8.73 -16.47 -13.82
N SER A 160 -9.33 -17.65 -13.66
CA SER A 160 -10.34 -17.95 -12.65
C SER A 160 -9.81 -19.09 -11.80
N PHE A 161 -9.51 -18.81 -10.54
CA PHE A 161 -8.95 -19.77 -9.61
C PHE A 161 -9.94 -20.88 -9.27
N SER A 162 -9.43 -22.09 -9.03
CA SER A 162 -10.25 -23.25 -8.71
C SER A 162 -10.51 -23.44 -7.22
N GLY A 163 -9.86 -22.67 -6.36
CA GLY A 163 -10.02 -22.73 -4.91
C GLY A 163 -9.25 -23.89 -4.27
N ASP A 164 -9.84 -25.08 -4.28
CA ASP A 164 -9.19 -26.30 -3.74
C ASP A 164 -8.25 -26.97 -4.76
N GLY A 165 -8.11 -26.39 -5.95
CA GLY A 165 -7.28 -26.95 -7.03
C GLY A 165 -5.81 -26.57 -6.95
N PRO A 166 -4.98 -27.10 -7.88
CA PRO A 166 -3.53 -26.88 -7.85
C PRO A 166 -3.09 -25.45 -8.17
N ASP A 167 -3.93 -24.65 -8.79
CA ASP A 167 -3.70 -23.27 -9.21
C ASP A 167 -3.96 -22.23 -8.11
N GLY A 168 -4.39 -22.68 -6.94
CA GLY A 168 -4.68 -21.81 -5.81
C GLY A 168 -6.10 -21.26 -5.79
N GLY A 169 -6.33 -20.31 -4.91
CA GLY A 169 -7.60 -19.60 -4.75
C GLY A 169 -7.51 -18.47 -3.75
N TYR A 170 -8.51 -17.61 -3.77
CA TYR A 170 -8.68 -16.54 -2.80
C TYR A 170 -7.50 -15.55 -2.78
N PRO A 171 -7.14 -14.92 -3.93
CA PRO A 171 -6.16 -13.85 -3.93
C PRO A 171 -6.64 -12.72 -3.02
N SER A 172 -5.80 -12.37 -2.04
CA SER A 172 -6.18 -11.51 -0.92
C SER A 172 -5.72 -10.07 -1.14
N TYR A 173 -5.04 -9.47 -0.17
CA TYR A 173 -4.63 -8.06 -0.18
C TYR A 173 -3.43 -7.76 -1.09
N GLY A 174 -2.92 -8.76 -1.79
CA GLY A 174 -1.70 -8.66 -2.59
C GLY A 174 -1.88 -7.95 -3.92
N ASP A 175 -1.12 -6.89 -4.13
CA ASP A 175 -1.04 -6.24 -5.44
C ASP A 175 -0.36 -7.16 -6.47
N LEU A 176 -0.85 -7.11 -7.70
CA LEU A 176 -0.17 -7.75 -8.82
C LEU A 176 1.13 -7.00 -9.17
N ASN A 177 2.16 -7.75 -9.55
CA ASN A 177 3.40 -7.18 -10.04
C ASN A 177 3.77 -7.72 -11.43
N PHE A 178 4.58 -7.00 -12.19
CA PHE A 178 4.92 -7.33 -13.58
C PHE A 178 6.42 -7.47 -13.77
N ASP A 179 6.85 -8.47 -14.54
CA ASP A 179 8.20 -8.48 -15.07
C ASP A 179 8.33 -7.63 -16.35
N ALA A 180 9.56 -7.45 -16.82
CA ALA A 180 9.85 -6.67 -18.02
C ALA A 180 9.23 -7.25 -19.31
N SER A 181 8.80 -8.51 -19.30
CA SER A 181 8.11 -9.18 -20.40
C SER A 181 6.59 -9.02 -20.33
N GLY A 182 6.08 -8.41 -19.27
CA GLY A 182 4.65 -8.19 -19.01
C GLY A 182 3.95 -9.42 -18.45
N ASN A 183 4.67 -10.40 -17.92
CA ASN A 183 4.06 -11.47 -17.14
C ASN A 183 3.60 -10.92 -15.78
N ILE A 184 2.52 -11.47 -15.27
CA ILE A 184 1.89 -11.06 -14.01
C ILE A 184 2.31 -12.02 -12.91
N TYR A 185 2.61 -11.49 -11.74
CA TYR A 185 2.94 -12.26 -10.54
C TYR A 185 2.03 -11.84 -9.39
N GLY A 186 1.61 -12.80 -8.59
CA GLY A 186 0.75 -12.57 -7.44
C GLY A 186 0.72 -13.78 -6.53
N THR A 187 -0.12 -13.71 -5.52
CA THR A 187 -0.34 -14.74 -4.51
C THR A 187 -1.81 -15.09 -4.41
N ALA A 188 -2.09 -16.33 -4.06
CA ALA A 188 -3.41 -16.78 -3.68
C ALA A 188 -3.33 -17.46 -2.32
N SER A 189 -4.17 -17.05 -1.36
CA SER A 189 -4.04 -17.45 0.04
C SER A 189 -4.48 -18.88 0.33
N GLY A 190 -5.25 -19.48 -0.56
CA GLY A 190 -5.74 -20.86 -0.44
C GLY A 190 -5.36 -21.71 -1.64
N GLY A 191 -5.75 -22.99 -1.59
CA GLY A 191 -5.50 -23.96 -2.66
C GLY A 191 -4.03 -24.32 -2.83
N GLY A 192 -3.64 -24.68 -4.05
CA GLY A 192 -2.31 -25.25 -4.34
C GLY A 192 -2.23 -26.72 -3.95
N ALA A 193 -1.06 -27.33 -4.17
CA ALA A 193 -0.85 -28.77 -3.94
C ALA A 193 -1.08 -29.22 -2.48
N PHE A 194 -0.99 -28.30 -1.53
CA PHE A 194 -1.12 -28.59 -0.09
C PHE A 194 -2.29 -27.83 0.56
N GLY A 195 -3.07 -27.05 -0.17
CA GLY A 195 -4.16 -26.26 0.35
C GLY A 195 -3.75 -25.05 1.19
N GLN A 196 -2.49 -24.63 1.12
CA GLN A 196 -1.92 -23.57 1.97
C GLN A 196 -1.56 -22.30 1.19
N GLY A 197 -2.03 -22.20 -0.04
CA GLY A 197 -1.79 -21.07 -0.91
C GLY A 197 -0.59 -21.22 -1.84
N VAL A 198 -0.47 -20.29 -2.77
CA VAL A 198 0.55 -20.33 -3.83
C VAL A 198 1.12 -18.94 -4.13
N VAL A 199 2.32 -18.92 -4.71
CA VAL A 199 2.79 -17.83 -5.55
C VAL A 199 2.58 -18.25 -7.00
N PHE A 200 1.87 -17.43 -7.78
CA PHE A 200 1.55 -17.74 -9.17
C PHE A 200 2.17 -16.74 -10.15
N LYS A 201 2.27 -17.18 -11.41
CA LYS A 201 2.63 -16.37 -12.55
C LYS A 201 1.63 -16.58 -13.67
N LEU A 202 1.13 -15.50 -14.27
CA LEU A 202 0.40 -15.54 -15.53
C LEU A 202 1.31 -15.11 -16.67
N THR A 203 1.40 -15.94 -17.70
CA THR A 203 2.19 -15.68 -18.91
C THR A 203 1.26 -15.54 -20.10
N ARG A 204 1.46 -14.48 -20.89
CA ARG A 204 0.64 -14.20 -22.06
C ARG A 204 1.18 -14.89 -23.31
N SER A 205 0.31 -15.58 -24.05
CA SER A 205 0.59 -16.14 -25.37
C SER A 205 -0.52 -15.73 -26.34
N GLY A 206 -0.26 -14.71 -27.14
CA GLY A 206 -1.28 -14.11 -28.02
C GLY A 206 -2.38 -13.41 -27.25
N SER A 207 -3.63 -13.91 -27.34
CA SER A 207 -4.77 -13.45 -26.56
C SER A 207 -4.96 -14.21 -25.26
N GLU A 208 -4.34 -15.36 -25.13
CA GLU A 208 -4.53 -16.28 -24.00
C GLU A 208 -3.54 -16.01 -22.88
N TRP A 209 -3.97 -16.26 -21.64
CA TRP A 209 -3.12 -16.25 -20.46
C TRP A 209 -3.05 -17.66 -19.90
N THR A 210 -1.85 -18.05 -19.49
CA THR A 210 -1.61 -19.34 -18.86
C THR A 210 -1.03 -19.13 -17.50
N GLU A 211 -1.67 -19.69 -16.49
CA GLU A 211 -1.19 -19.71 -15.13
C GLU A 211 -0.12 -20.79 -14.96
N SER A 212 0.83 -20.52 -14.08
CA SER A 212 1.79 -21.47 -13.55
C SER A 212 2.09 -21.15 -12.08
N VAL A 213 2.03 -22.17 -11.24
CA VAL A 213 2.42 -22.07 -9.84
C VAL A 213 3.94 -22.04 -9.76
N LEU A 214 4.49 -21.02 -9.10
CA LEU A 214 5.92 -20.89 -8.84
C LEU A 214 6.30 -21.56 -7.53
N TRP A 215 5.44 -21.46 -6.51
CA TRP A 215 5.60 -22.08 -5.20
C TRP A 215 4.26 -22.50 -4.61
N ASN A 216 4.26 -23.65 -3.94
CA ASN A 216 3.14 -24.15 -3.15
C ASN A 216 3.56 -24.16 -1.68
N PHE A 217 2.90 -23.37 -0.85
CA PHE A 217 3.15 -23.35 0.59
C PHE A 217 2.71 -24.65 1.25
N THR A 218 3.47 -25.10 2.27
CA THR A 218 3.25 -26.42 2.88
C THR A 218 2.73 -26.37 4.31
N ARG A 219 2.63 -25.19 4.93
CA ARG A 219 2.40 -24.97 6.36
C ARG A 219 3.56 -25.50 7.22
N GLY A 220 4.72 -25.69 6.60
CA GLY A 220 5.96 -26.04 7.26
C GLY A 220 6.80 -24.78 7.55
N ASP A 221 8.11 -24.94 7.38
CA ASP A 221 9.06 -23.83 7.59
C ASP A 221 8.88 -22.69 6.57
N ASP A 222 8.22 -22.96 5.44
CA ASP A 222 7.91 -22.00 4.37
C ASP A 222 6.65 -21.15 4.64
N GLY A 223 5.89 -21.46 5.67
CA GLY A 223 4.65 -20.73 6.03
C GLY A 223 3.40 -21.20 5.30
N GLU A 224 2.35 -20.40 5.39
CA GLU A 224 1.02 -20.65 4.82
C GLU A 224 0.28 -19.36 4.50
N ASN A 225 -0.79 -19.44 3.71
CA ASN A 225 -1.74 -18.36 3.44
C ASN A 225 -1.06 -17.02 3.10
N PRO A 226 -0.34 -16.91 1.97
CA PRO A 226 0.23 -15.64 1.53
C PRO A 226 -0.90 -14.64 1.22
N GLN A 227 -0.97 -13.58 2.02
CA GLN A 227 -2.02 -12.56 1.89
C GLN A 227 -1.54 -11.30 1.16
N SER A 228 -0.22 -11.10 1.06
CA SER A 228 0.37 -9.96 0.36
C SER A 228 0.89 -10.35 -1.03
N GLY A 229 1.04 -9.37 -1.90
CA GLY A 229 1.73 -9.55 -3.19
C GLY A 229 3.23 -9.75 -3.02
N VAL A 230 3.89 -10.06 -4.14
CA VAL A 230 5.35 -10.20 -4.20
C VAL A 230 6.00 -8.95 -4.79
N ILE A 231 7.20 -8.61 -4.34
CA ILE A 231 8.04 -7.56 -4.93
C ILE A 231 9.30 -8.16 -5.55
N PHE A 232 9.87 -7.47 -6.56
CA PHE A 232 11.09 -7.92 -7.25
C PHE A 232 12.33 -7.19 -6.73
N ASP A 233 13.44 -7.90 -6.69
CA ASP A 233 14.75 -7.26 -6.76
C ASP A 233 15.26 -7.12 -8.22
N SER A 234 16.44 -6.53 -8.38
CA SER A 234 17.06 -6.33 -9.69
C SER A 234 17.59 -7.62 -10.33
N ALA A 235 17.72 -8.70 -9.57
CA ALA A 235 18.14 -10.03 -10.04
C ALA A 235 16.96 -10.88 -10.51
N GLY A 236 15.72 -10.46 -10.21
CA GLY A 236 14.50 -11.15 -10.55
C GLY A 236 14.04 -12.14 -9.46
N ASN A 237 14.60 -12.05 -8.26
CA ASN A 237 14.05 -12.75 -7.10
C ASN A 237 12.76 -12.07 -6.66
N LEU A 238 11.87 -12.86 -6.09
CA LEU A 238 10.59 -12.42 -5.53
C LEU A 238 10.67 -12.46 -3.99
N TYR A 239 10.15 -11.42 -3.35
CA TYR A 239 10.04 -11.35 -1.89
C TYR A 239 8.58 -11.16 -1.52
N GLY A 240 8.14 -11.88 -0.50
CA GLY A 240 6.76 -11.81 -0.02
C GLY A 240 6.62 -12.26 1.42
N THR A 241 5.39 -12.22 1.91
CA THR A 241 5.02 -12.68 3.24
C THR A 241 3.97 -13.79 3.15
N ALA A 242 4.07 -14.75 4.04
CA ALA A 242 3.03 -15.69 4.39
C ALA A 242 2.74 -15.53 5.88
N THR A 243 1.65 -16.09 6.39
CA THR A 243 1.18 -15.86 7.77
C THR A 243 2.28 -15.87 8.83
N SER A 244 3.22 -16.80 8.71
CA SER A 244 4.30 -17.00 9.70
C SER A 244 5.70 -16.73 9.15
N THR A 245 5.87 -16.31 7.91
CA THR A 245 7.20 -16.17 7.29
C THR A 245 7.32 -14.93 6.41
N VAL A 246 8.55 -14.45 6.30
CA VAL A 246 9.02 -13.60 5.20
C VAL A 246 9.94 -14.47 4.34
N TYR A 247 9.68 -14.53 3.03
CA TYR A 247 10.35 -15.45 2.12
C TYR A 247 10.95 -14.76 0.90
N GLU A 248 11.93 -15.43 0.29
CA GLU A 248 12.50 -15.14 -1.03
C GLU A 248 12.24 -16.33 -1.96
N LEU A 249 11.79 -16.07 -3.18
CA LEU A 249 11.79 -17.07 -4.25
C LEU A 249 12.84 -16.66 -5.29
N SER A 250 13.83 -17.53 -5.48
CA SER A 250 14.89 -17.34 -6.48
C SER A 250 14.68 -18.24 -7.69
N PRO A 251 14.75 -17.72 -8.94
CA PRO A 251 14.64 -18.55 -10.12
C PRO A 251 15.87 -19.45 -10.28
N SER A 252 15.64 -20.70 -10.63
CA SER A 252 16.70 -21.70 -10.87
C SER A 252 16.42 -22.51 -12.15
N PRO A 253 17.39 -23.24 -12.71
CA PRO A 253 17.17 -24.10 -13.88
C PRO A 253 16.14 -25.23 -13.60
N ALA A 254 15.91 -25.58 -12.34
CA ALA A 254 14.95 -26.61 -11.93
C ALA A 254 13.56 -26.07 -11.58
N GLY A 255 13.37 -24.75 -11.66
CA GLY A 255 12.16 -24.03 -11.24
C GLY A 255 12.50 -22.93 -10.26
N TRP A 256 11.67 -22.74 -9.23
CA TRP A 256 11.89 -21.75 -8.19
C TRP A 256 12.37 -22.43 -6.90
N THR A 257 13.21 -21.74 -6.17
CA THR A 257 13.69 -22.19 -4.84
C THR A 257 13.23 -21.16 -3.80
N GLU A 258 12.57 -21.64 -2.78
CA GLU A 258 12.17 -20.81 -1.64
C GLU A 258 13.28 -20.79 -0.60
N THR A 259 13.44 -19.64 0.04
CA THR A 259 14.29 -19.41 1.19
C THR A 259 13.52 -18.58 2.22
N THR A 260 13.27 -19.16 3.38
CA THR A 260 12.69 -18.43 4.51
C THR A 260 13.73 -17.45 5.07
N LEU A 261 13.45 -16.15 4.99
CA LEU A 261 14.32 -15.09 5.47
C LEU A 261 14.13 -14.82 6.96
N TYR A 262 12.90 -14.96 7.43
CA TYR A 262 12.50 -14.79 8.82
C TYR A 262 11.24 -15.57 9.13
N THR A 263 11.22 -16.22 10.30
CA THR A 263 10.01 -16.85 10.84
C THR A 263 9.41 -15.97 11.91
N VAL A 264 8.20 -15.49 11.67
CA VAL A 264 7.41 -14.70 12.62
C VAL A 264 6.96 -15.60 13.77
N THR A 265 7.14 -15.14 14.99
CA THR A 265 6.83 -15.87 16.23
C THR A 265 5.80 -15.14 17.06
N ASP A 266 5.28 -15.76 18.11
CA ASP A 266 4.38 -15.14 19.08
C ASP A 266 4.97 -13.87 19.75
N GLN A 267 6.28 -13.66 19.64
CA GLN A 267 6.96 -12.47 20.18
C GLN A 267 6.91 -11.26 19.22
N ASP A 268 6.46 -11.46 18.00
CA ASP A 268 6.40 -10.43 16.94
C ASP A 268 5.00 -9.79 16.85
N ASN A 269 4.17 -10.02 17.88
CA ASN A 269 2.88 -9.36 18.11
C ASN A 269 1.89 -9.40 16.93
N GLY A 270 1.91 -10.46 16.15
CA GLY A 270 0.97 -10.68 15.04
C GLY A 270 1.56 -11.50 13.91
N GLU A 271 0.78 -11.64 12.86
CA GLU A 271 1.12 -12.39 11.65
C GLU A 271 1.75 -11.47 10.58
N ALA A 272 2.62 -12.02 9.73
CA ALA A 272 3.20 -11.30 8.59
C ALA A 272 2.19 -11.23 7.42
N THR A 273 1.13 -10.47 7.59
CA THR A 273 0.05 -10.34 6.60
C THR A 273 0.20 -9.12 5.68
N GLY A 274 0.95 -8.11 6.11
CA GLY A 274 1.26 -6.93 5.32
C GLY A 274 2.27 -7.21 4.21
N GLY A 275 2.21 -6.44 3.12
CA GLY A 275 3.19 -6.49 2.05
C GLY A 275 4.55 -5.94 2.45
N LEU A 276 5.53 -6.10 1.57
CA LEU A 276 6.90 -5.62 1.76
C LEU A 276 7.17 -4.38 0.89
N VAL A 277 8.08 -3.53 1.36
CA VAL A 277 8.76 -2.53 0.53
C VAL A 277 10.27 -2.73 0.66
N MET A 278 11.00 -2.51 -0.43
CA MET A 278 12.46 -2.64 -0.48
C MET A 278 13.10 -1.26 -0.67
N ASP A 279 14.14 -0.97 0.10
CA ASP A 279 14.94 0.23 -0.10
C ASP A 279 16.01 0.04 -1.20
N ALA A 280 16.75 1.11 -1.53
CA ALA A 280 17.82 1.06 -2.54
C ALA A 280 19.03 0.18 -2.15
N ASN A 281 19.15 -0.21 -0.88
CA ASN A 281 20.22 -1.08 -0.39
C ASN A 281 19.81 -2.56 -0.39
N GLY A 282 18.53 -2.86 -0.71
CA GLY A 282 17.97 -4.20 -0.66
C GLY A 282 17.44 -4.61 0.72
N ASN A 283 17.33 -3.68 1.67
CA ASN A 283 16.65 -3.95 2.93
C ASN A 283 15.14 -4.02 2.70
N LEU A 284 14.50 -4.99 3.36
CA LEU A 284 13.04 -5.20 3.30
C LEU A 284 12.40 -4.60 4.54
N PHE A 285 11.33 -3.87 4.35
CA PHE A 285 10.51 -3.35 5.44
C PHE A 285 9.11 -3.95 5.34
N GLY A 286 8.58 -4.38 6.47
CA GLY A 286 7.27 -5.00 6.56
C GLY A 286 6.57 -4.66 7.87
N LEU A 287 5.34 -5.13 7.95
CA LEU A 287 4.47 -4.98 9.12
C LEU A 287 3.94 -6.35 9.52
N THR A 288 3.88 -6.62 10.82
CA THR A 288 3.06 -7.70 11.37
C THR A 288 1.77 -7.12 11.92
N GLY A 289 0.70 -7.91 11.95
CA GLY A 289 -0.59 -7.45 12.43
C GLY A 289 -1.60 -8.60 12.54
N ASP A 290 -2.86 -8.33 12.26
CA ASP A 290 -4.01 -9.22 12.23
C ASP A 290 -4.33 -9.89 13.59
N GLN A 291 -3.57 -10.85 14.07
CA GLN A 291 -3.84 -11.55 15.33
C GLN A 291 -3.23 -10.87 16.57
N GLY A 292 -2.61 -9.69 16.41
CA GLY A 292 -1.99 -8.95 17.50
C GLY A 292 -1.94 -7.45 17.22
N PRO A 293 -1.32 -6.68 18.14
CA PRO A 293 -1.15 -5.24 17.96
C PRO A 293 -0.18 -4.88 16.83
N GLY A 294 0.72 -5.80 16.46
CA GLY A 294 1.62 -5.66 15.33
C GLY A 294 2.92 -4.91 15.61
N GLU A 295 3.80 -5.01 14.63
CA GLU A 295 5.13 -4.38 14.64
C GLU A 295 5.48 -3.87 13.25
N ALA A 296 6.32 -2.84 13.21
CA ALA A 296 7.10 -2.50 12.01
C ALA A 296 8.50 -3.08 12.15
N TYR A 297 9.02 -3.69 11.09
CA TYR A 297 10.33 -4.34 11.09
C TYR A 297 11.14 -4.05 9.83
N GLU A 298 12.45 -4.27 9.95
CA GLU A 298 13.42 -4.26 8.86
C GLU A 298 14.12 -5.62 8.80
N LEU A 299 14.28 -6.18 7.62
CA LEU A 299 15.20 -7.27 7.33
C LEU A 299 16.34 -6.73 6.48
N SER A 300 17.56 -6.84 6.99
CA SER A 300 18.78 -6.42 6.30
C SER A 300 19.73 -7.58 6.08
N PHE A 301 20.34 -7.67 4.89
CA PHE A 301 21.30 -8.72 4.59
C PHE A 301 22.72 -8.27 4.94
N ALA A 302 23.29 -8.84 5.99
CA ALA A 302 24.63 -8.52 6.43
C ALA A 302 25.35 -9.76 7.02
N GLY A 303 26.63 -9.87 6.74
CA GLY A 303 27.43 -11.01 7.24
C GLY A 303 27.04 -12.37 6.62
N GLY A 304 26.38 -12.38 5.48
CA GLY A 304 25.93 -13.60 4.81
C GLY A 304 24.61 -14.17 5.32
N GLN A 305 23.85 -13.38 6.10
CA GLN A 305 22.54 -13.78 6.65
C GLN A 305 21.58 -12.59 6.71
N TRP A 306 20.29 -12.87 6.75
CA TRP A 306 19.26 -11.89 7.02
C TRP A 306 19.17 -11.63 8.52
N ASN A 307 19.06 -10.36 8.89
CA ASN A 307 18.97 -9.90 10.28
C ASN A 307 17.65 -9.13 10.45
N PHE A 308 16.84 -9.58 11.39
CA PHE A 308 15.60 -8.91 11.76
C PHE A 308 15.86 -7.79 12.77
N THR A 309 15.30 -6.63 12.51
CA THR A 309 15.35 -5.46 13.41
C THR A 309 13.92 -4.96 13.62
N ARG A 310 13.45 -4.98 14.86
CA ARG A 310 12.17 -4.38 15.25
C ARG A 310 12.34 -2.86 15.27
N LEU A 311 11.53 -2.14 14.49
CA LEU A 311 11.55 -0.69 14.39
C LEU A 311 10.58 -0.05 15.39
N GLN A 312 9.38 -0.64 15.52
CA GLN A 312 8.31 -0.19 16.40
C GLN A 312 7.42 -1.36 16.77
N THR A 313 7.02 -1.43 18.04
CA THR A 313 5.92 -2.27 18.51
C THR A 313 4.70 -1.36 18.73
N PHE A 314 3.60 -1.69 18.09
CA PHE A 314 2.33 -0.98 18.32
C PHE A 314 1.67 -1.56 19.58
N THR A 315 1.16 -0.72 20.47
CA THR A 315 0.60 -1.15 21.76
C THR A 315 -0.86 -0.72 21.89
N GLY A 316 -1.69 -1.60 22.44
CA GLY A 316 -3.11 -1.33 22.64
C GLY A 316 -3.96 -1.32 21.36
N GLN A 317 -3.36 -1.64 20.23
CA GLN A 317 -3.96 -1.64 18.92
C GLN A 317 -4.30 -3.08 18.52
N TYR A 318 -5.54 -3.35 18.09
CA TYR A 318 -5.97 -4.63 17.55
C TYR A 318 -7.17 -4.40 16.63
N PRO A 319 -7.15 -4.85 15.38
CA PRO A 319 -6.03 -5.50 14.68
C PRO A 319 -4.91 -4.49 14.39
N GLY A 320 -3.68 -5.02 14.28
CA GLY A 320 -2.52 -4.26 13.84
C GLY A 320 -2.57 -3.89 12.34
N PRO A 321 -1.50 -3.25 11.80
CA PRO A 321 -1.44 -2.84 10.41
C PRO A 321 -1.54 -4.02 9.45
N ARG A 322 -2.19 -3.83 8.30
CA ARG A 322 -2.40 -4.86 7.27
C ARG A 322 -1.83 -4.49 5.90
N GLY A 323 -1.83 -3.22 5.54
CA GLY A 323 -1.28 -2.74 4.28
C GLY A 323 0.25 -2.86 4.21
N ALA A 324 0.81 -2.83 2.99
CA ALA A 324 2.25 -2.68 2.82
C ALA A 324 2.70 -1.30 3.34
N PRO A 325 3.85 -1.21 4.03
CA PRO A 325 4.41 0.09 4.36
C PRO A 325 4.93 0.81 3.11
N THR A 326 5.09 2.12 3.20
CA THR A 326 5.59 2.96 2.11
C THR A 326 6.78 3.77 2.58
N LEU A 327 7.86 3.79 1.78
CA LEU A 327 9.04 4.61 2.01
C LEU A 327 8.96 5.92 1.24
N ASP A 328 9.28 7.04 1.90
CA ASP A 328 9.53 8.29 1.19
C ASP A 328 10.99 8.38 0.71
N ALA A 329 11.32 9.42 -0.06
CA ALA A 329 12.66 9.65 -0.60
C ALA A 329 13.74 9.93 0.48
N GLN A 330 13.35 10.21 1.71
CA GLN A 330 14.22 10.41 2.86
C GLN A 330 14.43 9.13 3.67
N GLY A 331 13.78 8.03 3.30
CA GLY A 331 13.81 6.75 3.99
C GLY A 331 12.90 6.69 5.22
N ASN A 332 11.95 7.61 5.37
CA ASN A 332 10.92 7.48 6.39
C ASN A 332 9.88 6.44 5.95
N LEU A 333 9.43 5.63 6.91
CA LEU A 333 8.44 4.59 6.70
C LEU A 333 7.07 5.08 7.16
N TYR A 334 6.05 4.85 6.35
CA TYR A 334 4.66 5.18 6.65
C TYR A 334 3.79 3.94 6.54
N GLY A 335 2.73 3.90 7.33
CA GLY A 335 1.73 2.84 7.24
C GLY A 335 0.41 3.26 7.87
N SER A 336 -0.62 2.48 7.57
CA SER A 336 -1.96 2.62 8.12
C SER A 336 -2.11 1.73 9.34
N LEU A 337 -2.70 2.24 10.40
CA LEU A 337 -2.98 1.52 11.63
C LEU A 337 -4.47 1.63 11.97
N PRO A 338 -5.26 0.59 11.68
CA PRO A 338 -6.65 0.53 12.11
C PRO A 338 -6.71 0.29 13.62
N THR A 339 -7.69 0.85 14.31
CA THR A 339 -7.81 0.73 15.77
C THR A 339 -9.25 0.42 16.17
N TYR A 340 -9.44 -0.62 16.99
CA TYR A 340 -10.77 -0.92 17.52
C TYR A 340 -11.22 0.13 18.56
N GLY A 341 -12.38 0.74 18.30
CA GLY A 341 -12.97 1.76 19.18
C GLY A 341 -12.40 3.16 19.03
N GLU A 342 -11.44 3.33 18.13
CA GLU A 342 -10.90 4.60 17.64
C GLU A 342 -10.95 4.59 16.11
N ASP A 343 -10.72 5.72 15.46
CA ASP A 343 -10.95 5.83 14.03
C ASP A 343 -9.71 5.44 13.18
N GLY A 344 -8.58 5.14 13.84
CA GLY A 344 -7.33 4.74 13.21
C GLY A 344 -6.41 5.91 12.87
N GLU A 345 -5.20 5.59 12.43
CA GLU A 345 -4.17 6.59 12.14
C GLU A 345 -3.29 6.22 10.94
N ILE A 346 -2.59 7.21 10.41
CA ILE A 346 -1.39 7.03 9.62
C ILE A 346 -0.20 7.29 10.52
N PHE A 347 0.69 6.34 10.65
CA PHE A 347 1.93 6.51 11.39
C PHE A 347 3.10 6.87 10.47
N LYS A 348 4.14 7.45 11.08
CA LYS A 348 5.43 7.71 10.46
C LYS A 348 6.54 7.23 11.37
N LEU A 349 7.51 6.48 10.81
CA LEU A 349 8.76 6.12 11.46
C LEU A 349 9.90 6.84 10.74
N MET A 350 10.74 7.54 11.49
CA MET A 350 11.89 8.30 10.97
C MET A 350 13.19 7.68 11.46
N PRO A 351 14.16 7.39 10.58
CA PRO A 351 15.49 6.97 11.01
C PRO A 351 16.12 8.05 11.89
N SER A 352 16.66 7.67 13.04
CA SER A 352 17.37 8.57 13.97
C SER A 352 18.63 7.90 14.49
N GLY A 353 19.65 8.66 14.88
CA GLY A 353 21.03 8.25 15.15
C GLY A 353 21.25 7.11 16.17
N GLY A 354 20.46 6.07 16.12
CA GLY A 354 20.54 4.87 16.96
C GLY A 354 19.27 4.04 16.97
N GLY A 355 18.30 4.35 16.09
CA GLY A 355 17.03 3.64 15.98
C GLY A 355 16.03 4.40 15.13
N TRP A 356 14.75 4.25 15.43
CA TRP A 356 13.65 4.88 14.71
C TRP A 356 12.80 5.70 15.68
N THR A 357 12.25 6.82 15.20
CA THR A 357 11.33 7.67 15.96
C THR A 357 9.94 7.53 15.38
N TYR A 358 9.00 7.06 16.19
CA TYR A 358 7.58 6.95 15.85
C TYR A 358 6.87 8.28 16.06
N THR A 359 5.94 8.59 15.17
CA THR A 359 5.02 9.73 15.29
C THR A 359 3.65 9.34 14.74
N HIS A 360 2.59 9.78 15.42
CA HIS A 360 1.25 9.86 14.87
C HIS A 360 1.28 10.90 13.75
N PHE A 361 1.25 10.44 12.50
CA PHE A 361 1.33 11.35 11.37
C PHE A 361 -0.01 12.02 11.12
N PHE A 362 -1.10 11.26 11.21
CA PHE A 362 -2.46 11.76 11.11
C PHE A 362 -3.43 10.81 11.83
N ASP A 363 -4.32 11.37 12.67
CA ASP A 363 -5.38 10.64 13.38
C ASP A 363 -6.72 10.88 12.66
N PHE A 364 -7.43 9.81 12.32
CA PHE A 364 -8.79 9.91 11.77
C PHE A 364 -9.80 10.25 12.87
N ASP A 365 -10.96 10.82 12.48
CA ASP A 365 -12.02 11.26 13.41
C ASP A 365 -13.43 10.81 12.98
N ASN A 366 -13.52 9.69 12.25
CA ASN A 366 -14.73 9.14 11.65
C ASN A 366 -15.43 10.07 10.63
N SER A 367 -15.43 11.38 10.83
CA SER A 367 -16.03 12.31 9.86
C SER A 367 -15.22 12.41 8.57
N ASN A 368 -13.90 12.21 8.65
CA ASN A 368 -12.96 12.23 7.52
C ASN A 368 -12.57 10.82 7.03
N GLY A 369 -12.99 9.78 7.74
CA GLY A 369 -12.72 8.37 7.49
C GLY A 369 -12.44 7.63 8.79
N ALA A 370 -12.47 6.30 8.72
CA ALA A 370 -12.11 5.42 9.84
C ALA A 370 -11.58 4.09 9.30
N ASN A 371 -10.75 3.41 10.10
CA ASN A 371 -10.13 2.12 9.76
C ASN A 371 -9.35 2.17 8.43
N PRO A 372 -8.24 2.91 8.35
CA PRO A 372 -7.34 2.86 7.20
C PRO A 372 -6.65 1.49 7.17
N LEU A 373 -6.89 0.70 6.13
CA LEU A 373 -6.38 -0.66 5.98
C LEU A 373 -5.33 -0.78 4.88
N GLY A 374 -5.47 0.02 3.83
CA GLY A 374 -4.62 -0.04 2.64
C GLY A 374 -3.29 0.67 2.80
N ALA A 375 -2.37 0.38 1.89
CA ALA A 375 -1.11 1.12 1.78
C ALA A 375 -1.35 2.58 1.37
N VAL A 376 -0.52 3.48 1.90
CA VAL A 376 -0.50 4.88 1.50
C VAL A 376 0.38 5.08 0.26
N LEU A 377 0.10 6.10 -0.54
CA LEU A 377 0.83 6.41 -1.75
C LEU A 377 1.19 7.89 -1.81
N PHE A 378 2.43 8.22 -2.22
CA PHE A 378 2.85 9.60 -2.44
C PHE A 378 2.78 9.98 -3.92
N ASP A 379 2.38 11.22 -4.20
CA ASP A 379 2.60 11.83 -5.51
C ASP A 379 3.97 12.53 -5.59
N GLY A 380 4.31 13.04 -6.78
CA GLY A 380 5.58 13.76 -6.99
C GLY A 380 5.70 15.10 -6.25
N ASN A 381 4.65 15.59 -5.61
CA ASN A 381 4.63 16.83 -4.83
C ASN A 381 4.73 16.56 -3.32
N GLY A 382 4.70 15.28 -2.91
CA GLY A 382 4.71 14.86 -1.52
C GLY A 382 3.33 14.80 -0.86
N ASN A 383 2.25 14.94 -1.63
CA ASN A 383 0.91 14.66 -1.12
C ASN A 383 0.75 13.16 -0.93
N MET A 384 0.08 12.77 0.13
CA MET A 384 -0.19 11.38 0.48
C MET A 384 -1.66 11.06 0.18
N TYR A 385 -1.91 9.89 -0.40
CA TYR A 385 -3.25 9.40 -0.75
C TYR A 385 -3.49 8.03 -0.15
N GLY A 386 -4.74 7.77 0.19
CA GLY A 386 -5.16 6.47 0.68
C GLY A 386 -6.68 6.35 0.79
N THR A 387 -7.09 5.28 1.45
CA THR A 387 -8.49 4.96 1.71
C THR A 387 -8.72 4.72 3.20
N ALA A 388 -9.92 4.97 3.65
CA ALA A 388 -10.42 4.52 4.94
C ALA A 388 -11.66 3.65 4.68
N TYR A 389 -11.66 2.43 5.25
CA TYR A 389 -12.71 1.44 5.05
C TYR A 389 -14.09 1.92 5.47
N ALA A 390 -14.16 2.66 6.55
CA ALA A 390 -15.38 3.16 7.15
C ALA A 390 -15.32 4.67 7.37
N GLY A 391 -16.33 5.24 8.04
CA GLY A 391 -16.42 6.67 8.31
C GLY A 391 -16.79 7.48 7.07
N GLY A 392 -16.54 8.78 7.14
CA GLY A 392 -17.02 9.75 6.17
C GLY A 392 -18.50 10.10 6.35
N THR A 393 -19.06 10.91 5.46
CA THR A 393 -20.43 11.43 5.59
C THR A 393 -21.54 10.38 5.52
N HIS A 394 -21.22 9.19 4.96
CA HIS A 394 -22.16 8.08 4.78
C HIS A 394 -21.75 6.79 5.50
N PHE A 395 -20.64 6.84 6.29
CA PHE A 395 -20.08 5.71 7.03
C PHE A 395 -19.62 4.52 6.17
N SER A 396 -19.51 4.70 4.85
CA SER A 396 -19.15 3.66 3.88
C SER A 396 -17.74 3.83 3.34
N GLY A 397 -16.91 4.61 4.05
CA GLY A 397 -15.52 4.83 3.72
C GLY A 397 -15.24 6.05 2.85
N THR A 398 -13.95 6.37 2.73
CA THR A 398 -13.48 7.56 2.01
C THR A 398 -12.25 7.28 1.17
N VAL A 399 -12.04 8.08 0.14
CA VAL A 399 -10.72 8.33 -0.46
C VAL A 399 -10.24 9.67 0.06
N TRP A 400 -9.02 9.74 0.53
CA TRP A 400 -8.47 10.94 1.16
C TRP A 400 -7.11 11.36 0.58
N GLU A 401 -6.79 12.63 0.74
CA GLU A 401 -5.50 13.26 0.45
C GLU A 401 -5.00 13.98 1.71
N ILE A 402 -3.75 13.77 2.09
CA ILE A 402 -3.05 14.58 3.09
C ILE A 402 -2.02 15.42 2.37
N THR A 403 -2.13 16.76 2.50
CA THR A 403 -1.13 17.70 1.99
C THR A 403 -0.20 18.14 3.11
N PRO A 404 1.13 18.33 2.82
CA PRO A 404 2.12 18.81 3.77
C PRO A 404 1.80 20.17 4.36
#